data_d6f0fab8927665cfbd0254fbc92b2a79
#
_entry.id   d6f0fab8927665cfbd0254fbc92b2a79
#
_cell.length_a   1.000
_cell.length_b   1.000
_cell.length_c   1.000
_cell.angle_alpha   90.00
_cell.angle_beta   90.00
_cell.angle_gamma   90.00
#
_symmetry.space_group_name_H-M   'P 1'
#
loop_
_entity.id
_entity.type
_entity.pdbx_description
1 polymer ?
#
loop_
_entity_poly.entity_id
_entity_poly.type
_entity_poly.pdbx_seq_one_letter_code
_entity_poly.pdbx_strand_id
1 'polypeptide(L)' 'MTTTTCQLDTLYMSSTSDIQYCADCGLIHLTMGPITLRLSEKHYEELSRDVNKGLTQLKSQQHNLNSDSNVRTLHS' A
#
# COMPACT_ATOMS: atom_id res chain seq x y z
N MET A 1 25.20 -4.31 -21.06
CA MET A 1 24.76 -4.45 -20.66
C MET A 1 24.21 -4.32 -20.21
N THR A 2 23.89 -4.24 -20.06
CA THR A 2 23.30 -4.20 -19.70
C THR A 2 22.75 -4.12 -19.04
N THR A 3 22.65 -3.97 -18.65
CA THR A 3 22.07 -3.95 -18.06
C THR A 3 21.17 -3.65 -17.88
N THR A 4 20.71 -3.42 -17.99
CA THR A 4 19.56 -3.36 -17.94
C THR A 4 18.94 -3.41 -16.78
N THR A 5 19.46 -3.42 -15.83
CA THR A 5 18.86 -3.51 -14.64
C THR A 5 18.31 -2.25 -14.22
N CYS A 6 17.10 -2.17 -13.79
CA CYS A 6 16.53 -1.00 -13.20
C CYS A 6 17.22 -0.74 -11.90
N GLN A 7 17.61 0.48 -11.69
CA GLN A 7 18.09 0.87 -10.39
C GLN A 7 16.91 1.21 -9.52
N LEU A 8 16.69 0.41 -8.54
CA LEU A 8 15.54 0.59 -7.66
C LEU A 8 15.95 1.41 -6.45
N ASP A 9 15.27 2.52 -6.26
CA ASP A 9 15.46 3.34 -5.07
C ASP A 9 14.37 3.01 -4.08
N THR A 10 14.77 2.71 -2.87
CA THR A 10 13.79 2.39 -1.84
C THR A 10 13.12 3.67 -1.38
N LEU A 11 11.81 3.73 -1.54
CA LEU A 11 11.03 4.85 -1.06
C LEU A 11 10.65 4.64 0.40
N TYR A 12 10.32 3.42 0.75
CA TYR A 12 9.94 3.10 2.12
C TYR A 12 10.01 1.60 2.30
N MET A 13 10.42 1.18 3.46
CA MET A 13 10.48 -0.24 3.79
C MET A 13 10.06 -0.42 5.24
N SER A 14 9.25 -1.42 5.48
CA SER A 14 8.86 -1.79 6.83
C SER A 14 8.95 -3.31 6.93
N SER A 15 8.55 -3.85 8.06
CA SER A 15 8.56 -5.30 8.24
C SER A 15 7.54 -5.99 7.33
N THR A 16 6.57 -5.26 6.82
CA THR A 16 5.50 -5.86 6.01
C THR A 16 5.51 -5.42 4.56
N SER A 17 6.13 -4.28 4.26
CA SER A 17 6.04 -3.69 2.93
C SER A 17 7.38 -3.18 2.47
N ASP A 18 7.58 -3.20 1.16
CA ASP A 18 8.79 -2.69 0.55
C ASP A 18 8.35 -1.93 -0.70
N ILE A 19 8.61 -0.64 -0.72
CA ILE A 19 8.18 0.22 -1.81
C ILE A 19 9.41 0.79 -2.47
N GLN A 20 9.59 0.48 -3.73
CA GLN A 20 10.77 0.91 -4.48
C GLN A 20 10.35 1.58 -5.78
N TYR A 21 11.17 2.51 -6.21
CA TYR A 21 10.92 3.25 -7.44
C TYR A 21 12.02 2.91 -8.45
N CYS A 22 11.60 2.59 -9.66
CA CYS A 22 12.52 2.37 -10.75
C CYS A 22 12.42 3.55 -11.72
N ALA A 23 13.41 4.41 -11.71
CA ALA A 23 13.39 5.59 -12.57
C ALA A 23 13.46 5.20 -14.05
N ASP A 24 14.18 4.14 -14.35
CA ASP A 24 14.33 3.71 -15.74
C ASP A 24 13.01 3.22 -16.31
N CYS A 25 12.22 2.55 -15.51
CA CYS A 25 10.95 2.00 -15.95
C CYS A 25 9.80 2.95 -15.70
N GLY A 26 9.98 3.91 -14.82
CA GLY A 26 8.90 4.77 -14.39
C GLY A 26 7.85 4.04 -13.59
N LEU A 27 8.26 2.99 -12.89
CA LEU A 27 7.32 2.16 -12.14
C LEU A 27 7.66 2.12 -10.67
N ILE A 28 6.61 1.99 -9.88
CA ILE A 28 6.74 1.75 -8.45
C ILE A 28 6.55 0.25 -8.23
N HIS A 29 7.47 -0.34 -7.50
CA HIS A 29 7.37 -1.75 -7.13
C HIS A 29 6.93 -1.81 -5.68
N LEU A 30 5.74 -2.32 -5.46
CA LEU A 30 5.17 -2.44 -4.13
C LEU A 30 5.10 -3.92 -3.78
N THR A 31 5.88 -4.32 -2.80
CA THR A 31 5.92 -5.72 -2.37
C THR A 31 5.33 -5.84 -0.98
N MET A 32 4.43 -6.79 -0.81
CA MET A 32 3.83 -7.05 0.47
C MET A 32 3.67 -8.56 0.59
N GLY A 33 4.52 -9.19 1.41
CA GLY A 33 4.53 -10.63 1.51
C GLY A 33 4.89 -11.24 0.15
N PRO A 34 4.10 -12.19 -0.33
CA PRO A 34 4.39 -12.84 -1.61
C PRO A 34 3.89 -12.05 -2.82
N ILE A 35 3.29 -10.89 -2.60
CA ILE A 35 2.68 -10.12 -3.67
C ILE A 35 3.56 -8.94 -4.03
N THR A 36 3.81 -8.77 -5.32
CA THR A 36 4.50 -7.60 -5.81
C THR A 36 3.67 -6.98 -6.92
N LEU A 37 3.40 -5.70 -6.78
CA LEU A 37 2.68 -4.95 -7.79
C LEU A 37 3.64 -3.97 -8.45
N ARG A 38 3.47 -3.78 -9.75
CA ARG A 38 4.21 -2.76 -10.48
C ARG A 38 3.22 -1.75 -10.98
N LEU A 39 3.36 -0.53 -10.54
CA LEU A 39 2.39 0.52 -10.81
C LEU A 39 3.09 1.72 -11.42
N SER A 40 2.41 2.40 -12.34
CA SER A 40 2.91 3.69 -12.78
C SER A 40 2.82 4.67 -11.61
N GLU A 41 3.53 5.78 -11.73
CA GLU A 41 3.49 6.79 -10.67
C GLU A 41 2.06 7.26 -10.44
N LYS A 42 1.33 7.46 -11.52
CA LYS A 42 -0.04 7.94 -11.38
C LYS A 42 -0.92 6.92 -10.69
N HIS A 43 -0.81 5.66 -11.09
CA HIS A 43 -1.60 4.61 -10.47
C HIS A 43 -1.22 4.41 -9.01
N TYR A 44 0.05 4.56 -8.71
CA TYR A 44 0.50 4.45 -7.32
C TYR A 44 -0.12 5.57 -6.48
N GLU A 45 -0.13 6.80 -7.00
CA GLU A 45 -0.75 7.91 -6.29
C GLU A 45 -2.23 7.66 -6.05
N GLU A 46 -2.92 7.20 -7.08
CA GLU A 46 -4.35 6.94 -6.96
C GLU A 46 -4.62 5.82 -5.96
N LEU A 47 -3.84 4.75 -6.06
CA LEU A 47 -3.99 3.64 -5.14
C LEU A 47 -3.71 4.08 -3.70
N SER A 48 -2.67 4.89 -3.53
CA SER A 48 -2.33 5.37 -2.19
C SER A 48 -3.46 6.18 -1.58
N ARG A 49 -4.10 7.02 -2.37
CA ARG A 49 -5.24 7.78 -1.87
C ARG A 49 -6.39 6.86 -1.52
N ASP A 50 -6.65 5.88 -2.40
CA ASP A 50 -7.76 4.96 -2.18
C ASP A 50 -7.52 4.11 -0.94
N VAL A 51 -6.30 3.61 -0.81
CA VAL A 51 -5.94 2.80 0.36
C VAL A 51 -6.06 3.64 1.63
N ASN A 52 -5.62 4.89 1.56
CA ASN A 52 -5.70 5.76 2.72
C ASN A 52 -7.16 6.06 3.09
N LYS A 53 -8.01 6.23 2.09
CA LYS A 53 -9.43 6.43 2.36
C LYS A 53 -10.03 5.18 2.98
N GLY A 54 -9.65 4.02 2.46
CA GLY A 54 -10.09 2.76 3.04
C GLY A 54 -9.65 2.61 4.48
N LEU A 55 -8.42 3.00 4.76
CA LEU A 55 -7.91 2.93 6.13
C LEU A 55 -8.70 3.86 7.04
N THR A 56 -8.98 5.06 6.58
CA THR A 56 -9.75 6.03 7.35
C THR A 56 -11.14 5.47 7.64
N GLN A 57 -11.76 4.87 6.64
CA GLN A 57 -13.08 4.29 6.82
C GLN A 57 -13.05 3.13 7.79
N LEU A 58 -12.03 2.30 7.69
CA LEU A 58 -11.85 1.18 8.59
C LEU A 58 -11.72 1.65 10.03
N LYS A 59 -10.89 2.66 10.25
CA LYS A 59 -10.69 3.18 11.60
C LYS A 59 -11.95 3.81 12.14
N SER A 60 -12.72 4.44 11.28
CA SER A 60 -13.99 5.01 11.68
C SER A 60 -14.95 3.92 12.15
N GLN A 61 -15.00 2.82 11.41
CA GLN A 61 -15.85 1.71 11.80
C GLN A 61 -15.38 1.05 13.08
N GLN A 62 -14.09 0.89 13.23
CA GLN A 62 -13.53 0.31 14.46
C GLN A 62 -13.84 1.19 15.65
N HIS A 63 -13.75 2.48 15.47
CA HIS A 63 -14.09 3.42 16.53
C HIS A 63 -15.54 3.29 16.94
N ASN A 64 -16.41 3.19 15.96
CA ASN A 64 -17.85 3.01 16.23
C ASN A 64 -18.12 1.71 16.95
N LEU A 65 -17.45 0.65 16.54
CA LEU A 65 -17.59 -0.63 17.19
C LEU A 65 -17.11 -0.58 18.63
N ASN A 66 -16.01 0.10 18.85
CA ASN A 66 -15.51 0.26 20.20
C ASN A 66 -16.47 1.04 21.06
N SER A 67 -17.09 2.03 20.48
CA SER A 67 -18.08 2.79 21.20
C SER A 67 -19.25 1.95 21.59
N ASP A 68 -19.70 1.12 20.68
CA ASP A 68 -20.78 0.27 20.92
C ASP A 68 -20.45 -0.84 21.76
N SER A 69 -19.37 -1.18 21.74
CA SER A 69 -18.99 -2.18 22.50
C SER A 69 -19.50 -3.35 22.22
N ASN A 70 -19.74 -3.87 22.01
CA ASN A 70 -20.21 -4.99 21.86
C ASN A 70 -20.78 -5.35 20.81
N VAL A 71 -21.09 -5.03 20.33
CA VAL A 71 -21.77 -5.39 19.39
C VAL A 71 -21.16 -5.82 18.37
N ARG A 72 -20.84 -6.03 18.17
CA ARG A 72 -20.56 -6.47 17.29
C ARG A 72 -20.00 -7.02 16.69
N THR A 73 -19.84 -7.31 16.78
CA THR A 73 -19.21 -7.85 16.31
C THR A 73 -19.35 -8.25 15.20
N LEU A 74 -19.68 -8.47 14.91
CA LEU A 74 -19.89 -8.90 13.96
C LEU A 74 -19.76 -8.61 12.89
N HIS A 75 -19.62 -8.37 12.52
CA HIS A 75 -19.58 -8.11 11.48
C HIS A 75 -18.75 -8.04 10.99
N SER A 76 -18.49 -8.23 11.08
CA SER A 76 -17.77 -8.17 10.60
C SER A 76 -17.43 -7.94 10.11
#